data_d5c0dae3bfc7b8a9713e6e8cb4ff845b
#
_entry.id   d5c0dae3bfc7b8a9713e6e8cb4ff845b
#
_cell.length_a   1.000
_cell.length_b   1.000
_cell.length_c   1.000
_cell.angle_alpha   90.00
_cell.angle_beta   90.00
_cell.angle_gamma   90.00
#
_symmetry.space_group_name_H-M   'P 1'
#
loop_
_entity.id
_entity.type
_entity.pdbx_description
1 polymer ?
#
loop_
_entity_poly.entity_id
_entity_poly.type
_entity_poly.pdbx_seq_one_letter_code
_entity_poly.pdbx_strand_id
1 'polypeptide(L)'
;MIRTFADNASEDLFNGVDSRRARSACPRELWPIVRRKLTQLNRVRDLRELAIPPGNRLERLSGSRKGQHSIRVNQQCRVCFRWEEGHADEVEITDYH
;
A
#
# COMPACT_ATOMS: atom_id res chain seq x y z
N MET A 1 4.35 9.42 -6.80
CA MET A 1 3.91 10.09 -5.55
C MET A 1 2.51 9.58 -5.18
N ILE A 2 2.26 9.39 -3.89
CA ILE A 2 0.91 9.08 -3.42
C ILE A 2 0.09 10.35 -3.44
N ARG A 3 -1.05 10.33 -4.14
CA ARG A 3 -1.96 11.48 -4.22
C ARG A 3 -3.12 11.37 -3.23
N THR A 4 -3.71 10.18 -3.11
CA THR A 4 -4.86 10.00 -2.24
C THR A 4 -4.78 8.65 -1.51
N PHE A 5 -5.45 8.57 -0.37
CA PHE A 5 -5.63 7.33 0.39
C PHE A 5 -7.10 6.93 0.35
N ALA A 6 -7.36 5.63 0.35
CA ALA A 6 -8.73 5.12 0.35
C ALA A 6 -9.40 5.33 1.70
N ASP A 7 -8.63 5.39 2.78
CA ASP A 7 -9.16 5.59 4.13
C ASP A 7 -8.16 6.31 5.02
N ASN A 8 -8.65 6.78 6.16
CA ASN A 8 -7.83 7.53 7.11
C ASN A 8 -6.81 6.65 7.82
N ALA A 9 -7.12 5.37 8.01
CA ALA A 9 -6.20 4.44 8.67
C ALA A 9 -4.92 4.29 7.84
N SER A 10 -5.05 4.16 6.53
CA SER A 10 -3.90 4.02 5.63
C SER A 10 -3.07 5.31 5.62
N GLU A 11 -3.73 6.45 5.63
CA GLU A 11 -3.05 7.75 5.73
C GLU A 11 -2.27 7.88 7.03
N ASP A 12 -2.89 7.49 8.15
CA ASP A 12 -2.23 7.51 9.45
C ASP A 12 -0.98 6.62 9.46
N LEU A 13 -1.07 5.44 8.85
CA LEU A 13 0.08 4.54 8.77
C LEU A 13 1.24 5.17 8.00
N PHE A 14 0.94 5.86 6.91
CA PHE A 14 1.98 6.56 6.14
C PHE A 14 2.60 7.69 6.94
N ASN A 15 1.77 8.45 7.66
CA ASN A 15 2.22 9.62 8.41
C ASN A 15 2.82 9.27 9.78
N GLY A 16 2.81 7.99 10.16
CA GLY A 16 3.35 7.55 11.44
C GLY A 16 2.47 7.90 12.63
N VAL A 17 1.17 8.09 12.40
CA VAL A 17 0.22 8.42 13.47
C VAL A 17 -0.27 7.13 14.10
N ASP A 18 -0.03 6.99 15.42
CA ASP A 18 -0.49 5.83 16.18
C ASP A 18 -1.93 6.07 16.64
N SER A 19 -2.87 5.77 15.75
CA SER A 19 -4.29 5.92 16.01
C SER A 19 -4.95 4.57 16.19
N ARG A 20 -6.14 4.58 16.79
CA ARG A 20 -6.94 3.38 16.97
C ARG A 20 -7.28 2.73 15.63
N ARG A 21 -7.64 3.55 14.63
CA ARG A 21 -7.97 3.05 13.30
C ARG A 21 -6.75 2.46 12.61
N ALA A 22 -5.57 3.04 12.80
CA ALA A 22 -4.32 2.49 12.25
C ALA A 22 -4.01 1.13 12.88
N ARG A 23 -4.18 1.00 14.20
CA ARG A 23 -3.97 -0.27 14.89
C ARG A 23 -4.97 -1.34 14.46
N SER A 24 -6.20 -0.95 14.15
CA SER A 24 -7.22 -1.88 13.65
C SER A 24 -6.91 -2.35 12.24
N ALA A 25 -6.32 -1.49 11.41
CA ALA A 25 -6.02 -1.81 10.01
C ALA A 25 -4.80 -2.72 9.88
N CYS A 26 -3.84 -2.61 10.82
CA CYS A 26 -2.58 -3.32 10.70
C CYS A 26 -1.93 -3.49 12.06
N PRO A 27 -1.46 -4.71 12.41
CA PRO A 27 -0.73 -4.93 13.66
C PRO A 27 0.53 -4.05 13.71
N ARG A 28 0.82 -3.52 14.89
CA ARG A 28 1.96 -2.60 15.07
C ARG A 28 3.29 -3.20 14.64
N GLU A 29 3.49 -4.50 14.82
CA GLU A 29 4.75 -5.14 14.43
C GLU A 29 5.00 -5.07 12.93
N LEU A 30 3.98 -4.85 12.12
CA LEU A 30 4.12 -4.72 10.68
C LEU A 30 4.31 -3.27 10.22
N TRP A 31 4.10 -2.29 11.09
CA TRP A 31 4.15 -0.88 10.72
C TRP A 31 5.49 -0.47 10.08
N PRO A 32 6.65 -0.90 10.58
CA PRO A 32 7.91 -0.53 9.93
C PRO A 32 7.97 -1.02 8.48
N ILE A 33 7.46 -2.22 8.20
CA ILE A 33 7.44 -2.78 6.85
C ILE A 33 6.45 -2.01 5.99
N VAL A 34 5.24 -1.77 6.51
CA VAL A 34 4.20 -1.01 5.79
C VAL A 34 4.73 0.37 5.40
N ARG A 35 5.36 1.07 6.33
CA ARG A 35 5.87 2.41 6.09
C ARG A 35 6.98 2.41 5.04
N ARG A 36 7.85 1.40 5.03
CA ARG A 36 8.87 1.27 3.98
C ARG A 36 8.23 1.07 2.61
N LYS A 37 7.20 0.23 2.53
CA LYS A 37 6.50 -0.02 1.26
C LYS A 37 5.79 1.24 0.79
N LEU A 38 5.12 1.96 1.69
CA LEU A 38 4.45 3.22 1.35
C LEU A 38 5.46 4.28 0.92
N THR A 39 6.62 4.34 1.57
CA THR A 39 7.69 5.27 1.19
C THR A 39 8.20 4.94 -0.22
N GLN A 40 8.41 3.67 -0.53
CA GLN A 40 8.81 3.26 -1.87
C GLN A 40 7.74 3.67 -2.89
N LEU A 41 6.46 3.37 -2.59
CA LEU A 41 5.34 3.72 -3.47
C LEU A 41 5.31 5.23 -3.74
N ASN A 42 5.61 6.02 -2.71
CA ASN A 42 5.60 7.47 -2.83
C ASN A 42 6.74 8.01 -3.70
N ARG A 43 7.85 7.27 -3.81
CA ARG A 43 9.05 7.72 -4.53
C ARG A 43 9.10 7.29 -5.99
N VAL A 44 8.52 6.13 -6.32
CA VAL A 44 8.65 5.59 -7.67
C VAL A 44 7.85 6.43 -8.66
N ARG A 45 8.37 6.52 -9.88
CA ARG A 45 7.70 7.23 -10.97
C ARG A 45 7.17 6.29 -12.04
N ASP A 46 7.68 5.08 -12.06
CA ASP A 46 7.27 4.02 -12.98
C ASP A 46 6.78 2.84 -12.17
N LEU A 47 5.59 2.35 -12.50
CA LEU A 47 4.99 1.22 -11.79
C LEU A 47 5.92 0.01 -11.72
N ARG A 48 6.71 -0.23 -12.78
CA ARG A 48 7.62 -1.38 -12.84
C ARG A 48 8.70 -1.36 -11.76
N GLU A 49 9.04 -0.18 -11.24
CA GLU A 49 10.03 -0.08 -10.16
C GLU A 49 9.55 -0.79 -8.90
N LEU A 50 8.23 -0.96 -8.74
CA LEU A 50 7.65 -1.66 -7.60
C LEU A 50 7.81 -3.18 -7.68
N ALA A 51 8.27 -3.71 -8.79
CA ALA A 51 8.60 -5.13 -8.89
C ALA A 51 9.90 -5.46 -8.16
N ILE A 52 10.63 -4.48 -7.68
CA ILE A 52 11.89 -4.64 -6.96
C ILE A 52 11.70 -4.11 -5.53
N PRO A 53 12.04 -4.89 -4.50
CA PRO A 53 12.53 -6.28 -4.55
C PRO A 53 11.44 -7.26 -4.98
N PRO A 54 11.82 -8.44 -5.48
CA PRO A 54 10.82 -9.44 -5.92
C PRO A 54 9.80 -9.81 -4.85
N GLY A 55 10.18 -9.71 -3.59
CA GLY A 55 9.28 -9.96 -2.46
C GLY A 55 8.07 -9.03 -2.41
N ASN A 56 8.09 -7.90 -3.12
CA ASN A 56 6.93 -7.02 -3.23
C ASN A 56 5.76 -7.69 -3.94
N ARG A 57 6.03 -8.64 -4.81
CA ARG A 57 5.00 -9.35 -5.58
C ARG A 57 3.99 -8.38 -6.17
N LEU A 58 4.48 -7.47 -7.00
CA LEU A 58 3.61 -6.52 -7.71
C LEU A 58 2.61 -7.30 -8.55
N GLU A 59 1.33 -7.06 -8.31
CA GLU A 59 0.25 -7.77 -9.00
C GLU A 59 -0.82 -6.79 -9.48
N ARG A 60 -1.41 -7.13 -10.62
CA ARG A 60 -2.62 -6.46 -11.10
C ARG A 60 -3.82 -7.20 -10.51
N LEU A 61 -4.74 -6.48 -9.94
CA LEU A 61 -5.89 -7.07 -9.28
C LEU A 61 -7.07 -7.20 -10.25
N SER A 62 -8.01 -8.09 -9.88
CA SER A 62 -9.20 -8.38 -10.69
C SER A 62 -10.45 -8.35 -9.81
N GLY A 63 -11.60 -8.71 -10.38
CA GLY A 63 -12.86 -8.73 -9.64
C GLY A 63 -13.26 -7.33 -9.18
N SER A 64 -13.65 -7.22 -7.92
CA SER A 64 -14.09 -5.95 -7.34
C SER A 64 -12.98 -4.90 -7.27
N ARG A 65 -11.71 -5.33 -7.39
CA ARG A 65 -10.56 -4.43 -7.36
C ARG A 65 -9.94 -4.23 -8.75
N LYS A 66 -10.68 -4.53 -9.81
CA LYS A 66 -10.19 -4.32 -11.17
C LYS A 66 -9.72 -2.90 -11.37
N GLY A 67 -8.55 -2.74 -11.99
CA GLY A 67 -7.93 -1.43 -12.17
C GLY A 67 -6.96 -1.04 -11.07
N GLN A 68 -6.84 -1.88 -10.04
CA GLN A 68 -5.88 -1.67 -8.97
C GLN A 68 -4.68 -2.59 -9.11
N HIS A 69 -3.60 -2.21 -8.41
CA HIS A 69 -2.39 -3.01 -8.25
C HIS A 69 -2.15 -3.23 -6.78
N SER A 70 -1.31 -4.20 -6.45
CA SER A 70 -0.92 -4.39 -5.06
C SER A 70 0.55 -4.76 -4.95
N ILE A 71 1.15 -4.39 -3.82
CA ILE A 71 2.45 -4.89 -3.40
C ILE A 71 2.29 -5.54 -2.03
N ARG A 72 3.11 -6.57 -1.79
CA ARG A 72 2.97 -7.41 -0.60
C ARG A 72 3.70 -6.79 0.58
N VAL A 73 3.05 -6.79 1.75
CA VAL A 73 3.69 -6.48 3.04
C VAL A 73 4.16 -7.78 3.69
N ASN A 74 3.23 -8.73 3.85
CA ASN A 74 3.51 -10.08 4.34
C ASN A 74 2.46 -11.02 3.75
N GLN A 75 2.31 -12.23 4.33
CA GLN A 75 1.35 -13.21 3.82
C GLN A 75 -0.09 -12.74 3.89
N GLN A 76 -0.42 -11.83 4.82
CA GLN A 76 -1.78 -11.38 5.04
C GLN A 76 -2.05 -9.98 4.51
N CYS A 77 -1.07 -9.08 4.61
CA CYS A 77 -1.29 -7.67 4.32
C CYS A 77 -0.68 -7.27 2.99
N ARG A 78 -1.41 -6.45 2.24
CA ARG A 78 -0.95 -5.87 0.98
C ARG A 78 -1.28 -4.39 0.96
N VAL A 79 -0.52 -3.65 0.16
CA VAL A 79 -0.83 -2.26 -0.17
C VAL A 79 -1.50 -2.27 -1.53
N CYS A 80 -2.76 -1.85 -1.59
CA CYS A 80 -3.53 -1.77 -2.83
C CYS A 80 -3.62 -0.32 -3.28
N PHE A 81 -3.61 -0.08 -4.58
CA PHE A 81 -3.62 1.28 -5.10
C PHE A 81 -3.99 1.29 -6.58
N ARG A 82 -4.46 2.43 -7.07
CA ARG A 82 -4.58 2.71 -8.51
C ARG A 82 -3.34 3.46 -8.95
N TRP A 83 -2.89 3.17 -10.16
CA TRP A 83 -1.72 3.85 -10.72
C TRP A 83 -2.15 4.65 -11.93
N GLU A 84 -1.87 5.96 -11.92
CA GLU A 84 -2.26 6.84 -13.00
C GLU A 84 -1.25 7.97 -13.14
N GLU A 85 -0.71 8.11 -14.34
CA GLU A 85 0.21 9.19 -14.70
C GLU A 85 1.38 9.35 -13.72
N GLY A 86 1.95 8.23 -13.29
CA GLY A 86 3.08 8.24 -12.36
C GLY A 86 2.70 8.47 -10.91
N HIS A 87 1.42 8.38 -10.57
CA HIS A 87 0.93 8.61 -9.21
C HIS A 87 0.13 7.42 -8.70
N ALA A 88 0.15 7.24 -7.38
CA ALA A 88 -0.67 6.24 -6.70
C ALA A 88 -1.88 6.92 -6.06
N ASP A 89 -3.06 6.41 -6.37
CA ASP A 89 -4.31 6.91 -5.83
C ASP A 89 -5.05 5.82 -5.06
N GLU A 90 -5.91 6.24 -4.13
CA GLU A 90 -6.75 5.35 -3.34
C GLU A 90 -5.90 4.27 -2.65
N VAL A 91 -4.78 4.69 -2.07
CA VAL A 91 -3.85 3.78 -1.41
C VAL A 91 -4.50 3.22 -0.14
N GLU A 92 -4.48 1.90 -0.02
CA GLU A 92 -5.15 1.20 1.07
C GLU A 92 -4.31 0.04 1.57
N ILE A 93 -4.21 -0.08 2.89
CA ILE A 93 -3.63 -1.26 3.52
C ILE A 93 -4.75 -2.27 3.68
N THR A 94 -4.61 -3.44 3.07
CA THR A 94 -5.65 -4.44 3.02
C THR A 94 -5.16 -5.74 3.65
N ASP A 95 -6.02 -6.33 4.47
CA ASP A 95 -5.76 -7.65 5.06
C ASP A 95 -6.43 -8.69 4.15
N TYR A 96 -5.61 -9.53 3.53
CA TYR A 96 -6.06 -10.62 2.67
C TYR A 96 -6.10 -11.92 3.42
N HIS A 97 -7.22 -12.58 3.35
CA HIS A 97 -7.38 -13.94 3.81
C HIS A 97 -7.65 -14.88 2.66
#